data_00b44f85125e3649c5e76ba697ab019c
#
_entry.id   00b44f85125e3649c5e76ba697ab019c
#
_cell.length_a   1.000
_cell.length_b   1.000
_cell.length_c   1.000
_cell.angle_alpha   90.00
_cell.angle_beta   90.00
_cell.angle_gamma   90.00
#
_symmetry.space_group_name_H-M   'P 1'
#
loop_
_entity.id
_entity.type
_entity.pdbx_description
1 polymer ?
#
loop_
_entity_poly.entity_id
_entity_poly.type
_entity_poly.pdbx_seq_one_letter_code
_entity_poly.pdbx_strand_id
1 'polypeptide(L)'
;INWYFFKMPLFVHLFFLFYVTFLILKKRNNIIEIYSAIFITINFLLFPILRPTAYDGLRHFLFLIPFISIIGVSVLKNIKLISKPAFNFTLFLILVYGITTQNNLDSYRYTYFNEFTNLGNVTVQCDDVDGCGTWPTDYWGFSGKELTHLLNDKYRGVNLLVCEPRHVFAEYLDNKNFTRIEFKDVVAVDTFYTLSLHRPRQFDSSCEFHITDYRVTCETVEVVSRDLRNTKIIMSYIN
;
A
#
# COMPACT_ATOMS: atom_id res chain seq x y z
N ILE A 1 -10.21 6.75 -7.92
CA ILE A 1 -10.77 7.38 -6.70
C ILE A 1 -10.51 6.53 -5.49
N ASN A 2 -10.78 5.21 -5.55
CA ASN A 2 -10.58 4.30 -4.41
C ASN A 2 -9.15 4.37 -3.84
N TRP A 3 -8.12 4.37 -4.70
CA TRP A 3 -6.74 4.51 -4.27
C TRP A 3 -6.49 5.78 -3.45
N TYR A 4 -7.02 6.93 -3.90
CA TYR A 4 -6.90 8.16 -3.14
C TYR A 4 -7.60 8.05 -1.79
N PHE A 5 -8.84 7.57 -1.78
CA PHE A 5 -9.65 7.47 -0.58
C PHE A 5 -8.99 6.58 0.49
N PHE A 6 -8.41 5.44 0.11
CA PHE A 6 -7.80 4.51 1.06
C PHE A 6 -6.31 4.77 1.35
N LYS A 7 -5.60 5.48 0.47
CA LYS A 7 -4.16 5.76 0.65
C LYS A 7 -3.87 7.12 1.29
N MET A 8 -4.82 8.03 1.32
CA MET A 8 -4.63 9.31 2.01
C MET A 8 -4.98 9.19 3.49
N PRO A 9 -4.18 9.82 4.39
CA PRO A 9 -4.49 9.81 5.82
C PRO A 9 -5.88 10.35 6.13
N LEU A 10 -6.55 9.76 7.12
CA LEU A 10 -7.91 10.14 7.50
C LEU A 10 -8.06 11.64 7.81
N PHE A 11 -7.06 12.23 8.47
CA PHE A 11 -7.12 13.67 8.79
C PHE A 11 -7.19 14.57 7.56
N VAL A 12 -6.71 14.11 6.39
CA VAL A 12 -6.82 14.88 5.12
C VAL A 12 -8.28 14.97 4.70
N HIS A 13 -9.03 13.87 4.81
CA HIS A 13 -10.46 13.85 4.51
C HIS A 13 -11.25 14.71 5.49
N LEU A 14 -10.90 14.64 6.79
CA LEU A 14 -11.50 15.47 7.83
C LEU A 14 -11.22 16.96 7.59
N PHE A 15 -10.00 17.32 7.18
CA PHE A 15 -9.66 18.69 6.84
C PHE A 15 -10.46 19.22 5.66
N PHE A 16 -10.68 18.40 4.64
CA PHE A 16 -11.53 18.80 3.53
C PHE A 16 -12.98 19.03 3.98
N LEU A 17 -13.52 18.15 4.81
CA LEU A 17 -14.84 18.30 5.40
C LEU A 17 -14.96 19.57 6.27
N PHE A 18 -13.97 19.83 7.15
CA PHE A 18 -13.93 21.04 7.95
C PHE A 18 -13.81 22.31 7.10
N TYR A 19 -13.03 22.26 6.03
CA TYR A 19 -12.91 23.38 5.10
C TYR A 19 -14.26 23.73 4.47
N VAL A 20 -14.98 22.73 3.95
CA VAL A 20 -16.34 22.91 3.40
C VAL A 20 -17.27 23.51 4.44
N THR A 21 -17.21 23.01 5.67
CA THR A 21 -18.01 23.55 6.80
C THR A 21 -17.69 25.02 7.06
N PHE A 22 -16.42 25.41 7.13
CA PHE A 22 -16.00 26.80 7.31
C PHE A 22 -16.41 27.69 6.13
N LEU A 23 -16.42 27.15 4.92
CA LEU A 23 -16.87 27.86 3.74
C LEU A 23 -18.39 28.17 3.82
N ILE A 24 -19.19 27.20 4.22
CA ILE A 24 -20.65 27.36 4.43
C ILE A 24 -20.93 28.37 5.54
N LEU A 25 -20.18 28.33 6.62
CA LEU A 25 -20.31 29.28 7.75
C LEU A 25 -19.79 30.70 7.42
N LYS A 26 -19.44 30.95 6.15
CA LYS A 26 -18.95 32.25 5.65
C LYS A 26 -17.74 32.80 6.43
N LYS A 27 -16.90 31.91 6.96
CA LYS A 27 -15.63 32.33 7.55
C LYS A 27 -14.69 32.79 6.44
N ARG A 28 -13.86 33.80 6.76
CA ARG A 28 -13.00 34.54 5.83
C ARG A 28 -12.11 33.58 5.02
N ASN A 29 -12.46 33.33 3.75
CA ASN A 29 -11.71 32.45 2.84
C ASN A 29 -10.82 33.27 1.90
N ASN A 30 -9.61 32.81 1.67
CA ASN A 30 -8.71 33.38 0.68
C ASN A 30 -9.10 32.82 -0.71
N ILE A 31 -8.94 33.61 -1.76
CA ILE A 31 -9.19 33.22 -3.14
C ILE A 31 -8.39 31.97 -3.54
N ILE A 32 -7.14 31.85 -3.06
CA ILE A 32 -6.25 30.71 -3.31
C ILE A 32 -6.82 29.42 -2.71
N GLU A 33 -7.41 29.51 -1.52
CA GLU A 33 -8.05 28.36 -0.84
C GLU A 33 -9.26 27.87 -1.63
N ILE A 34 -10.08 28.81 -2.13
CA ILE A 34 -11.26 28.48 -2.95
C ILE A 34 -10.83 27.81 -4.26
N TYR A 35 -9.85 28.37 -4.98
CA TYR A 35 -9.33 27.76 -6.19
C TYR A 35 -8.74 26.37 -5.93
N SER A 36 -8.02 26.18 -4.82
CA SER A 36 -7.48 24.87 -4.43
C SER A 36 -8.60 23.85 -4.22
N ALA A 37 -9.66 24.23 -3.52
CA ALA A 37 -10.81 23.33 -3.29
C ALA A 37 -11.53 23.00 -4.59
N ILE A 38 -11.77 23.99 -5.47
CA ILE A 38 -12.39 23.78 -6.79
C ILE A 38 -11.50 22.85 -7.63
N PHE A 39 -10.19 23.10 -7.67
CA PHE A 39 -9.25 22.28 -8.44
C PHE A 39 -9.25 20.82 -7.99
N ILE A 40 -9.20 20.55 -6.68
CA ILE A 40 -9.30 19.22 -6.11
C ILE A 40 -10.63 18.57 -6.51
N THR A 41 -11.75 19.29 -6.32
CA THR A 41 -13.09 18.76 -6.62
C THR A 41 -13.26 18.43 -8.10
N ILE A 42 -12.83 19.31 -9.01
CA ILE A 42 -12.91 19.08 -10.46
C ILE A 42 -12.12 17.83 -10.84
N ASN A 43 -10.89 17.65 -10.33
CA ASN A 43 -10.10 16.48 -10.66
C ASN A 43 -10.75 15.18 -10.15
N PHE A 44 -11.37 15.21 -8.96
CA PHE A 44 -12.10 14.05 -8.45
C PHE A 44 -13.36 13.72 -9.26
N LEU A 45 -14.04 14.72 -9.81
CA LEU A 45 -15.21 14.51 -10.67
C LEU A 45 -14.82 14.05 -12.07
N LEU A 46 -13.76 14.63 -12.64
CA LEU A 46 -13.31 14.29 -14.00
C LEU A 46 -12.67 12.91 -14.08
N PHE A 47 -11.96 12.47 -13.05
CA PHE A 47 -11.25 11.19 -13.06
C PHE A 47 -12.17 9.98 -13.37
N PRO A 48 -13.33 9.79 -12.72
CA PRO A 48 -14.23 8.69 -13.05
C PRO A 48 -14.93 8.86 -14.41
N ILE A 49 -15.10 10.11 -14.88
CA ILE A 49 -15.73 10.41 -16.18
C ILE A 49 -14.76 10.05 -17.31
N LEU A 50 -13.52 10.51 -17.21
CA LEU A 50 -12.50 10.32 -18.25
C LEU A 50 -11.89 8.91 -18.23
N ARG A 51 -11.99 8.19 -17.10
CA ARG A 51 -11.47 6.84 -16.89
C ARG A 51 -10.01 6.68 -17.39
N PRO A 52 -9.10 7.59 -17.04
CA PRO A 52 -7.71 7.46 -17.48
C PRO A 52 -7.13 6.16 -16.93
N THR A 53 -6.20 5.57 -17.66
CA THR A 53 -5.45 4.39 -17.20
C THR A 53 -4.63 4.79 -15.96
N ALA A 54 -5.12 4.44 -14.78
CA ALA A 54 -4.45 4.71 -13.52
C ALA A 54 -3.87 3.40 -12.97
N TYR A 55 -2.57 3.35 -12.88
CA TYR A 55 -1.79 2.30 -12.24
C TYR A 55 -0.93 2.95 -11.14
N ASP A 56 -0.32 2.16 -10.25
CA ASP A 56 0.61 2.67 -9.24
C ASP A 56 -0.01 3.53 -8.10
N GLY A 57 -1.23 3.23 -7.71
CA GLY A 57 -1.82 3.84 -6.52
C GLY A 57 -1.99 5.36 -6.61
N LEU A 58 -1.38 6.09 -5.67
CA LEU A 58 -1.51 7.56 -5.56
C LEU A 58 -0.67 8.36 -6.54
N ARG A 59 0.24 7.75 -7.31
CA ARG A 59 1.19 8.47 -8.17
C ARG A 59 0.49 9.48 -9.08
N HIS A 60 -0.65 9.11 -9.65
CA HIS A 60 -1.43 9.97 -10.54
C HIS A 60 -2.12 11.14 -9.84
N PHE A 61 -2.11 11.19 -8.51
CA PHE A 61 -2.73 12.25 -7.71
C PHE A 61 -1.71 13.11 -6.96
N LEU A 62 -0.41 12.88 -7.13
CA LEU A 62 0.64 13.62 -6.43
C LEU A 62 0.58 15.12 -6.69
N PHE A 63 0.15 15.53 -7.88
CA PHE A 63 -0.03 16.94 -8.23
C PHE A 63 -1.12 17.64 -7.40
N LEU A 64 -2.02 16.90 -6.73
CA LEU A 64 -3.02 17.47 -5.83
C LEU A 64 -2.47 17.80 -4.44
N ILE A 65 -1.33 17.21 -4.04
CA ILE A 65 -0.77 17.37 -2.68
C ILE A 65 -0.56 18.85 -2.30
N PRO A 66 0.00 19.72 -3.15
CA PRO A 66 0.14 21.15 -2.81
C PRO A 66 -1.20 21.82 -2.48
N PHE A 67 -2.24 21.53 -3.26
CA PHE A 67 -3.58 22.10 -3.07
C PHE A 67 -4.25 21.56 -1.79
N ILE A 68 -4.07 20.28 -1.50
CA ILE A 68 -4.51 19.65 -0.25
C ILE A 68 -3.82 20.28 0.94
N SER A 69 -2.53 20.57 0.83
CA SER A 69 -1.76 21.25 1.88
C SER A 69 -2.26 22.67 2.15
N ILE A 70 -2.63 23.42 1.11
CA ILE A 70 -3.25 24.74 1.25
C ILE A 70 -4.56 24.66 2.04
N ILE A 71 -5.42 23.68 1.71
CA ILE A 71 -6.67 23.44 2.46
C ILE A 71 -6.39 23.06 3.90
N GLY A 72 -5.43 22.17 4.15
CA GLY A 72 -5.02 21.77 5.51
C GLY A 72 -4.54 22.95 6.36
N VAL A 73 -3.68 23.80 5.79
CA VAL A 73 -3.19 25.01 6.47
C VAL A 73 -4.34 26.00 6.76
N SER A 74 -5.28 26.16 5.82
CA SER A 74 -6.45 27.00 6.02
C SER A 74 -7.32 26.52 7.19
N VAL A 75 -7.58 25.22 7.27
CA VAL A 75 -8.33 24.62 8.39
C VAL A 75 -7.60 24.85 9.71
N LEU A 76 -6.31 24.55 9.77
CA LEU A 76 -5.50 24.79 10.98
C LEU A 76 -5.51 26.26 11.42
N LYS A 77 -5.42 27.19 10.47
CA LYS A 77 -5.54 28.64 10.74
C LYS A 77 -6.89 28.97 11.35
N ASN A 78 -7.99 28.45 10.81
CA ASN A 78 -9.34 28.68 11.34
C ASN A 78 -9.51 28.08 12.74
N ILE A 79 -9.00 26.87 12.98
CA ILE A 79 -9.00 26.25 14.32
C ILE A 79 -8.22 27.12 15.31
N LYS A 80 -7.05 27.64 14.92
CA LYS A 80 -6.23 28.53 15.76
C LYS A 80 -6.97 29.82 16.13
N LEU A 81 -7.74 30.40 15.19
CA LEU A 81 -8.54 31.60 15.44
C LEU A 81 -9.72 31.34 16.40
N ILE A 82 -10.25 30.13 16.42
CA ILE A 82 -11.33 29.73 17.33
C ILE A 82 -10.77 29.37 18.70
N SER A 83 -9.72 28.56 18.74
CA SER A 83 -9.14 28.03 19.97
C SER A 83 -7.66 27.63 19.78
N LYS A 84 -6.75 28.37 20.45
CA LYS A 84 -5.32 28.05 20.44
C LYS A 84 -5.01 26.68 21.07
N PRO A 85 -5.64 26.25 22.20
CA PRO A 85 -5.48 24.89 22.71
C PRO A 85 -5.91 23.81 21.72
N ALA A 86 -7.06 23.99 21.04
CA ALA A 86 -7.53 23.03 20.03
C ALA A 86 -6.55 22.90 18.85
N PHE A 87 -5.97 24.02 18.40
CA PHE A 87 -4.92 24.01 17.37
C PHE A 87 -3.69 23.20 17.82
N ASN A 88 -3.16 23.45 19.02
CA ASN A 88 -2.01 22.73 19.53
C ASN A 88 -2.30 21.23 19.69
N PHE A 89 -3.49 20.88 20.17
CA PHE A 89 -3.93 19.50 20.28
C PHE A 89 -4.06 18.80 18.92
N THR A 90 -4.62 19.47 17.92
CA THR A 90 -4.71 18.95 16.55
C THR A 90 -3.33 18.70 15.95
N LEU A 91 -2.38 19.63 16.12
CA LEU A 91 -1.00 19.42 15.67
C LEU A 91 -0.34 18.26 16.37
N PHE A 92 -0.53 18.13 17.68
CA PHE A 92 0.00 16.99 18.45
C PHE A 92 -0.54 15.66 17.92
N LEU A 93 -1.86 15.56 17.67
CA LEU A 93 -2.46 14.35 17.11
C LEU A 93 -1.92 14.00 15.73
N ILE A 94 -1.72 14.98 14.84
CA ILE A 94 -1.15 14.76 13.50
C ILE A 94 0.29 14.25 13.61
N LEU A 95 1.10 14.81 14.50
CA LEU A 95 2.47 14.39 14.72
C LEU A 95 2.53 12.95 15.26
N VAL A 96 1.76 12.65 16.31
CA VAL A 96 1.70 11.29 16.89
C VAL A 96 1.26 10.29 15.84
N TYR A 97 0.19 10.60 15.08
CA TYR A 97 -0.28 9.75 14.00
C TYR A 97 0.80 9.50 12.94
N GLY A 98 1.49 10.55 12.50
CA GLY A 98 2.55 10.44 11.50
C GLY A 98 3.72 9.59 12.00
N ILE A 99 4.18 9.82 13.23
CA ILE A 99 5.29 9.09 13.83
C ILE A 99 4.94 7.61 14.01
N THR A 100 3.78 7.30 14.60
CA THR A 100 3.36 5.91 14.83
C THR A 100 3.19 5.16 13.51
N THR A 101 2.56 5.76 12.52
CA THR A 101 2.38 5.14 11.20
C THR A 101 3.72 4.89 10.51
N GLN A 102 4.64 5.86 10.58
CA GLN A 102 5.96 5.70 9.97
C GLN A 102 6.80 4.63 10.64
N ASN A 103 6.77 4.55 11.98
CA ASN A 103 7.51 3.54 12.72
C ASN A 103 6.99 2.12 12.44
N ASN A 104 5.67 1.96 12.33
CA ASN A 104 5.06 0.66 12.08
C ASN A 104 5.36 0.12 10.68
N LEU A 105 5.42 1.01 9.68
CA LEU A 105 5.68 0.62 8.28
C LEU A 105 7.18 0.64 7.93
N ASP A 106 8.01 1.30 8.72
CA ASP A 106 9.44 1.44 8.49
C ASP A 106 9.80 1.81 7.03
N SER A 107 10.58 0.96 6.36
CA SER A 107 10.98 1.16 4.95
C SER A 107 9.83 1.01 3.95
N TYR A 108 8.70 0.44 4.37
CA TYR A 108 7.54 0.13 3.50
C TYR A 108 6.38 1.13 3.62
N ARG A 109 6.68 2.40 3.84
CA ARG A 109 5.67 3.48 4.01
C ARG A 109 4.70 3.61 2.85
N TYR A 110 5.11 3.22 1.66
CA TYR A 110 4.24 3.21 0.47
C TYR A 110 3.10 2.18 0.56
N THR A 111 3.19 1.20 1.46
CA THR A 111 2.13 0.20 1.71
C THR A 111 1.05 0.74 2.65
N TYR A 112 1.13 2.00 3.08
CA TYR A 112 0.15 2.63 3.96
C TYR A 112 -1.26 2.55 3.39
N PHE A 113 -2.21 2.23 4.27
CA PHE A 113 -3.66 2.36 4.06
C PHE A 113 -4.28 3.04 5.28
N ASN A 114 -5.33 3.84 5.06
CA ASN A 114 -6.00 4.53 6.15
C ASN A 114 -7.01 3.64 6.89
N GLU A 115 -7.67 4.20 7.90
CA GLU A 115 -8.60 3.49 8.79
C GLU A 115 -9.86 2.98 8.07
N PHE A 116 -10.21 3.55 6.93
CA PHE A 116 -11.38 3.10 6.16
C PHE A 116 -11.20 1.73 5.52
N THR A 117 -9.98 1.24 5.39
CA THR A 117 -9.74 -0.12 4.88
C THR A 117 -10.31 -1.21 5.79
N ASN A 118 -10.49 -0.91 7.08
CA ASN A 118 -11.07 -1.83 8.06
C ASN A 118 -12.62 -1.74 8.13
N LEU A 119 -13.23 -0.73 7.51
CA LEU A 119 -14.67 -0.48 7.56
C LEU A 119 -15.45 -1.10 6.40
N GLY A 120 -14.78 -1.56 5.37
CA GLY A 120 -15.36 -2.22 4.20
C GLY A 120 -14.72 -3.57 3.94
N ASN A 121 -15.27 -4.35 3.02
CA ASN A 121 -14.69 -5.62 2.54
C ASN A 121 -13.34 -5.44 1.79
N VAL A 122 -12.62 -4.37 2.05
CA VAL A 122 -11.30 -4.10 1.51
C VAL A 122 -10.29 -4.73 2.47
N THR A 123 -10.06 -6.01 2.31
CA THR A 123 -9.04 -6.72 3.07
C THR A 123 -7.67 -6.43 2.45
N VAL A 124 -6.77 -5.89 3.25
CA VAL A 124 -5.35 -5.74 2.91
C VAL A 124 -4.57 -7.01 3.29
N GLN A 125 -5.24 -7.87 4.05
CA GLN A 125 -4.68 -9.09 4.60
C GLN A 125 -5.15 -10.30 3.78
N CYS A 126 -4.23 -11.21 3.49
CA CYS A 126 -4.53 -12.55 3.02
C CYS A 126 -4.15 -13.52 4.10
N ASP A 127 -5.15 -14.19 4.66
CA ASP A 127 -4.94 -15.32 5.55
C ASP A 127 -4.96 -16.64 4.76
N ASP A 128 -5.60 -16.64 3.58
CA ASP A 128 -5.72 -17.78 2.68
C ASP A 128 -5.42 -17.39 1.22
N VAL A 129 -4.86 -18.30 0.47
CA VAL A 129 -4.50 -18.14 -0.96
C VAL A 129 -5.70 -17.69 -1.81
N ASP A 130 -6.91 -18.10 -1.42
CA ASP A 130 -8.16 -17.76 -2.12
C ASP A 130 -8.80 -16.44 -1.69
N GLY A 131 -8.41 -15.88 -0.54
CA GLY A 131 -8.99 -14.70 0.08
C GLY A 131 -8.16 -13.42 -0.07
N CYS A 132 -7.13 -13.42 -0.90
CA CYS A 132 -6.25 -12.28 -1.08
C CYS A 132 -6.99 -11.01 -1.43
N GLY A 133 -6.77 -9.96 -0.63
CA GLY A 133 -7.36 -8.66 -0.81
C GLY A 133 -7.16 -8.09 -2.20
N THR A 134 -8.07 -7.24 -2.61
CA THR A 134 -8.12 -6.65 -3.95
C THR A 134 -6.99 -5.65 -4.24
N TRP A 135 -6.10 -5.40 -3.26
CA TRP A 135 -5.10 -4.35 -3.34
C TRP A 135 -3.68 -4.90 -3.31
N PRO A 136 -2.84 -4.64 -4.32
CA PRO A 136 -1.43 -4.98 -4.24
C PRO A 136 -0.76 -4.17 -3.12
N THR A 137 -0.11 -4.87 -2.20
CA THR A 137 0.59 -4.25 -1.07
C THR A 137 1.99 -3.84 -1.46
N ASP A 138 2.73 -4.69 -2.18
CA ASP A 138 4.07 -4.41 -2.67
C ASP A 138 4.14 -4.41 -4.21
N TYR A 139 3.55 -3.40 -4.83
CA TYR A 139 3.56 -3.25 -6.28
C TYR A 139 4.98 -3.16 -6.85
N TRP A 140 5.90 -2.49 -6.14
CA TRP A 140 7.27 -2.26 -6.60
C TRP A 140 8.23 -3.42 -6.31
N GLY A 141 7.87 -4.36 -5.44
CA GLY A 141 8.68 -5.50 -5.07
C GLY A 141 9.86 -5.15 -4.15
N PHE A 142 9.78 -4.06 -3.40
CA PHE A 142 10.86 -3.69 -2.47
C PHE A 142 11.09 -4.72 -1.36
N SER A 143 10.06 -5.50 -1.00
CA SER A 143 10.19 -6.60 -0.02
C SER A 143 10.98 -7.79 -0.56
N GLY A 144 11.18 -7.87 -1.88
CA GLY A 144 11.96 -8.93 -2.51
C GLY A 144 13.39 -9.03 -1.95
N LYS A 145 14.03 -7.89 -1.64
CA LYS A 145 15.34 -7.87 -1.01
C LYS A 145 15.33 -8.51 0.37
N GLU A 146 14.41 -8.11 1.25
CA GLU A 146 14.30 -8.64 2.61
C GLU A 146 13.99 -10.14 2.57
N LEU A 147 13.02 -10.56 1.74
CA LEU A 147 12.67 -11.97 1.57
C LEU A 147 13.86 -12.82 1.10
N THR A 148 14.63 -12.28 0.14
CA THR A 148 15.80 -12.98 -0.40
C THR A 148 16.91 -13.12 0.64
N HIS A 149 17.12 -12.11 1.50
CA HIS A 149 18.05 -12.24 2.62
C HIS A 149 17.60 -13.34 3.59
N LEU A 150 16.33 -13.38 3.96
CA LEU A 150 15.79 -14.45 4.80
C LEU A 150 16.00 -15.84 4.17
N LEU A 151 15.81 -15.95 2.87
CA LEU A 151 16.05 -17.20 2.15
C LEU A 151 17.53 -17.61 2.17
N ASN A 152 18.44 -16.68 1.84
CA ASN A 152 19.88 -16.94 1.81
C ASN A 152 20.43 -17.37 3.18
N ASP A 153 19.87 -16.83 4.25
CA ASP A 153 20.30 -17.14 5.64
C ASP A 153 19.80 -18.49 6.14
N LYS A 154 18.54 -18.83 5.82
CA LYS A 154 17.86 -20.00 6.40
C LYS A 154 17.90 -21.25 5.52
N TYR A 155 17.96 -21.09 4.21
CA TYR A 155 17.77 -22.19 3.26
C TYR A 155 19.01 -22.33 2.36
N ARG A 156 19.50 -23.56 2.20
CA ARG A 156 20.64 -23.88 1.33
C ARG A 156 20.42 -25.22 0.63
N GLY A 157 20.87 -25.32 -0.61
CA GLY A 157 20.79 -26.55 -1.39
C GLY A 157 19.38 -26.94 -1.80
N VAL A 158 18.44 -25.99 -1.79
CA VAL A 158 17.05 -26.22 -2.14
C VAL A 158 16.73 -25.85 -3.59
N ASN A 159 15.70 -26.48 -4.14
CA ASN A 159 15.15 -26.11 -5.43
C ASN A 159 14.28 -24.87 -5.26
N LEU A 160 14.43 -23.88 -6.14
CA LEU A 160 13.80 -22.59 -6.02
C LEU A 160 13.11 -22.17 -7.32
N LEU A 161 11.82 -21.97 -7.25
CA LEU A 161 11.01 -21.36 -8.29
C LEU A 161 10.82 -19.86 -7.97
N VAL A 162 11.37 -18.99 -8.81
CA VAL A 162 11.24 -17.55 -8.65
C VAL A 162 10.09 -17.04 -9.50
N CYS A 163 9.05 -16.54 -8.83
CA CYS A 163 7.85 -16.02 -9.48
C CYS A 163 8.06 -14.62 -10.08
N GLU A 164 7.23 -14.27 -11.05
CA GLU A 164 7.30 -12.93 -11.65
C GLU A 164 6.83 -11.84 -10.63
N PRO A 165 7.48 -10.67 -10.63
CA PRO A 165 8.60 -10.25 -11.48
C PRO A 165 9.97 -10.71 -10.92
N ARG A 166 10.62 -11.59 -11.65
CA ARG A 166 11.88 -12.25 -11.21
C ARG A 166 12.99 -11.28 -10.84
N HIS A 167 13.06 -10.13 -11.50
CA HIS A 167 14.13 -9.16 -11.32
C HIS A 167 14.21 -8.60 -9.89
N VAL A 168 13.08 -8.54 -9.14
CA VAL A 168 13.07 -8.04 -7.75
C VAL A 168 13.79 -8.97 -6.77
N PHE A 169 13.96 -10.23 -7.14
CA PHE A 169 14.65 -11.23 -6.32
C PHE A 169 16.04 -11.54 -6.88
N ALA A 170 16.19 -11.54 -8.21
CA ALA A 170 17.36 -12.07 -8.90
C ALA A 170 18.68 -11.41 -8.50
N GLU A 171 18.66 -10.11 -8.20
CA GLU A 171 19.84 -9.33 -7.81
C GLU A 171 20.40 -9.73 -6.44
N TYR A 172 19.52 -10.17 -5.54
CA TYR A 172 19.85 -10.46 -4.14
C TYR A 172 20.01 -11.95 -3.85
N LEU A 173 19.66 -12.83 -4.80
CA LEU A 173 19.80 -14.28 -4.65
C LEU A 173 21.27 -14.72 -4.75
N ASP A 174 21.73 -15.46 -3.76
CA ASP A 174 22.99 -16.18 -3.86
C ASP A 174 22.83 -17.46 -4.68
N ASN A 175 23.09 -17.35 -5.99
CA ASN A 175 22.94 -18.44 -6.96
C ASN A 175 23.77 -19.71 -6.64
N LYS A 176 24.73 -19.63 -5.73
CA LYS A 176 25.52 -20.79 -5.30
C LYS A 176 24.77 -21.69 -4.31
N ASN A 177 23.79 -21.13 -3.63
CA ASN A 177 23.03 -21.80 -2.57
C ASN A 177 21.75 -22.47 -3.08
N PHE A 178 21.31 -22.20 -4.32
CA PHE A 178 20.01 -22.63 -4.82
C PHE A 178 20.10 -23.25 -6.22
N THR A 179 19.28 -24.27 -6.46
CA THR A 179 19.02 -24.79 -7.80
C THR A 179 17.77 -24.13 -8.34
N ARG A 180 17.91 -23.23 -9.32
CA ARG A 180 16.74 -22.61 -9.96
C ARG A 180 16.03 -23.61 -10.83
N ILE A 181 14.71 -23.70 -10.65
CA ILE A 181 13.83 -24.50 -11.50
C ILE A 181 12.87 -23.61 -12.28
N GLU A 182 12.44 -24.07 -13.44
CA GLU A 182 11.37 -23.44 -14.22
C GLU A 182 10.04 -24.19 -14.00
N PHE A 183 8.92 -23.56 -14.37
CA PHE A 183 7.60 -24.18 -14.26
C PHE A 183 7.50 -25.57 -14.88
N LYS A 184 8.15 -25.79 -16.01
CA LYS A 184 8.17 -27.11 -16.68
C LYS A 184 8.84 -28.20 -15.86
N ASP A 185 9.73 -27.83 -14.93
CA ASP A 185 10.51 -28.73 -14.11
C ASP A 185 9.84 -29.09 -12.79
N VAL A 186 8.77 -28.38 -12.42
CA VAL A 186 8.04 -28.53 -11.14
C VAL A 186 7.54 -29.98 -10.95
N VAL A 187 7.08 -30.63 -12.01
CA VAL A 187 6.58 -32.01 -11.95
C VAL A 187 7.69 -33.05 -11.71
N ALA A 188 8.94 -32.70 -12.03
CA ALA A 188 10.09 -33.60 -11.90
C ALA A 188 10.82 -33.46 -10.56
N VAL A 189 10.36 -32.59 -9.68
CA VAL A 189 11.02 -32.28 -8.40
C VAL A 189 10.08 -32.57 -7.24
N ASP A 190 10.53 -33.34 -6.27
CA ASP A 190 9.71 -33.76 -5.13
C ASP A 190 9.37 -32.60 -4.19
N THR A 191 10.32 -31.68 -3.97
CA THR A 191 10.16 -30.52 -3.10
C THR A 191 10.87 -29.30 -3.68
N PHE A 192 10.21 -28.17 -3.60
CA PHE A 192 10.77 -26.89 -4.02
C PHE A 192 10.15 -25.74 -3.21
N TYR A 193 10.82 -24.61 -3.19
CA TYR A 193 10.32 -23.36 -2.61
C TYR A 193 9.95 -22.36 -3.71
N THR A 194 8.94 -21.52 -3.44
CA THR A 194 8.57 -20.43 -4.34
C THR A 194 8.86 -19.09 -3.69
N LEU A 195 9.40 -18.12 -4.44
CA LEU A 195 9.50 -16.73 -4.03
C LEU A 195 8.42 -15.94 -4.74
N SER A 196 7.50 -15.35 -3.97
CA SER A 196 6.37 -14.61 -4.51
C SER A 196 6.20 -13.25 -3.86
N LEU A 197 5.80 -12.25 -4.66
CA LEU A 197 5.24 -11.01 -4.15
C LEU A 197 3.75 -11.17 -3.89
N HIS A 198 3.25 -10.53 -2.82
CA HIS A 198 1.83 -10.47 -2.57
C HIS A 198 1.15 -9.53 -3.57
N ARG A 199 0.59 -10.13 -4.62
CA ARG A 199 -0.16 -9.44 -5.68
C ARG A 199 -1.53 -10.09 -5.86
N PRO A 200 -2.62 -9.30 -5.97
CA PRO A 200 -3.93 -9.86 -6.28
C PRO A 200 -3.91 -10.59 -7.64
N ARG A 201 -4.74 -11.60 -7.80
CA ARG A 201 -4.88 -12.43 -9.01
C ARG A 201 -5.05 -11.65 -10.33
N GLN A 202 -5.43 -10.37 -10.28
CA GLN A 202 -5.57 -9.52 -11.47
C GLN A 202 -4.25 -9.26 -12.22
N PHE A 203 -3.14 -9.57 -11.61
CA PHE A 203 -1.80 -9.37 -12.20
C PHE A 203 -1.13 -10.74 -12.43
N ASP A 204 -1.71 -11.65 -13.07
CA ASP A 204 -1.19 -12.89 -13.74
C ASP A 204 0.25 -13.37 -13.40
N SER A 205 0.81 -12.90 -12.30
CA SER A 205 2.23 -13.01 -11.99
C SER A 205 2.54 -13.89 -10.78
N SER A 206 1.52 -14.46 -10.11
CA SER A 206 1.79 -15.37 -9.01
C SER A 206 1.96 -16.81 -9.53
N CYS A 207 3.09 -17.42 -9.22
CA CYS A 207 3.31 -18.82 -9.50
C CYS A 207 2.23 -19.74 -8.92
N GLU A 208 1.57 -19.33 -7.86
CA GLU A 208 0.53 -20.08 -7.17
C GLU A 208 -0.64 -20.44 -8.08
N PHE A 209 -1.06 -19.53 -8.95
CA PHE A 209 -2.13 -19.79 -9.89
C PHE A 209 -1.79 -20.95 -10.86
N HIS A 210 -0.53 -21.02 -11.30
CA HIS A 210 -0.06 -22.07 -12.19
C HIS A 210 0.29 -23.37 -11.43
N ILE A 211 0.73 -23.27 -10.18
CA ILE A 211 1.09 -24.44 -9.36
C ILE A 211 -0.15 -25.24 -8.96
N THR A 212 -1.28 -24.60 -8.69
CA THR A 212 -2.54 -25.28 -8.36
C THR A 212 -3.04 -26.19 -9.48
N ASP A 213 -2.74 -25.88 -10.74
CA ASP A 213 -3.05 -26.74 -11.88
C ASP A 213 -2.31 -28.09 -11.82
N TYR A 214 -1.17 -28.13 -11.13
CA TYR A 214 -0.38 -29.37 -10.95
C TYR A 214 -0.72 -30.14 -9.66
N ARG A 215 -1.76 -29.74 -8.92
CA ARG A 215 -2.17 -30.35 -7.63
C ARG A 215 -1.05 -30.36 -6.57
N VAL A 216 -0.20 -29.37 -6.58
CA VAL A 216 0.84 -29.17 -5.57
C VAL A 216 0.23 -28.48 -4.36
N THR A 217 0.41 -29.04 -3.17
CA THR A 217 0.03 -28.35 -1.91
C THR A 217 1.15 -27.40 -1.54
N CYS A 218 0.81 -26.11 -1.36
CA CYS A 218 1.75 -25.09 -0.93
C CYS A 218 1.49 -24.73 0.54
N GLU A 219 2.57 -24.61 1.31
CA GLU A 219 2.53 -24.13 2.69
C GLU A 219 3.43 -22.91 2.79
N THR A 220 2.90 -21.80 3.35
CA THR A 220 3.69 -20.59 3.53
C THR A 220 4.63 -20.76 4.71
N VAL A 221 5.94 -20.71 4.45
CA VAL A 221 6.98 -20.93 5.47
C VAL A 221 7.58 -19.64 6.01
N GLU A 222 7.68 -18.60 5.19
CA GLU A 222 8.22 -17.29 5.58
C GLU A 222 7.42 -16.17 4.93
N VAL A 223 7.26 -15.06 5.68
CA VAL A 223 6.49 -13.90 5.23
C VAL A 223 7.22 -12.61 5.56
N VAL A 224 7.38 -11.72 4.61
CA VAL A 224 7.74 -10.33 4.85
C VAL A 224 6.46 -9.52 5.01
N SER A 225 6.25 -8.98 6.19
CA SER A 225 5.05 -8.23 6.54
C SER A 225 5.36 -7.07 7.48
N ARG A 226 4.42 -6.13 7.57
CA ARG A 226 4.44 -5.05 8.57
C ARG A 226 3.06 -4.92 9.20
N ASP A 227 3.03 -4.51 10.46
CA ASP A 227 1.78 -4.32 11.18
C ASP A 227 1.33 -2.86 11.09
N LEU A 228 0.10 -2.65 10.67
CA LEU A 228 -0.54 -1.35 10.67
C LEU A 228 -1.87 -1.45 11.40
N ARG A 229 -1.94 -0.85 12.60
CA ARG A 229 -3.16 -0.83 13.43
C ARG A 229 -3.79 -2.22 13.65
N ASN A 230 -2.97 -3.18 14.07
CA ASN A 230 -3.33 -4.59 14.28
C ASN A 230 -3.74 -5.35 12.99
N THR A 231 -3.51 -4.77 11.82
CA THR A 231 -3.68 -5.45 10.55
C THR A 231 -2.31 -5.79 9.97
N LYS A 232 -2.07 -7.05 9.71
CA LYS A 232 -0.84 -7.53 9.09
C LYS A 232 -0.89 -7.26 7.58
N ILE A 233 0.04 -6.45 7.09
CA ILE A 233 0.21 -6.19 5.66
C ILE A 233 1.28 -7.13 5.13
N ILE A 234 0.87 -8.15 4.40
CA ILE A 234 1.77 -9.09 3.73
C ILE A 234 2.26 -8.46 2.43
N MET A 235 3.56 -8.54 2.16
CA MET A 235 4.20 -7.94 0.99
C MET A 235 4.84 -8.99 0.08
N SER A 236 5.49 -9.98 0.65
CA SER A 236 6.10 -11.11 -0.07
C SER A 236 6.21 -12.32 0.84
N TYR A 237 6.33 -13.51 0.25
CA TYR A 237 6.36 -14.77 0.99
C TYR A 237 7.12 -15.87 0.27
N ILE A 238 7.51 -16.89 1.04
CA ILE A 238 8.09 -18.15 0.58
C ILE A 238 7.06 -19.26 0.87
N ASN A 239 6.70 -20.01 -0.13
CA ASN A 239 5.91 -21.24 -0.01
C ASN A 239 6.75 -22.46 -0.36
#